data_cdef489f60eaf58cc02cfc1d2e70aaf3
#
_entry.id   cdef489f60eaf58cc02cfc1d2e70aaf3
#
_cell.length_a   1.000
_cell.length_b   1.000
_cell.length_c   1.000
_cell.angle_alpha   90.00
_cell.angle_beta   90.00
_cell.angle_gamma   90.00
#
_symmetry.space_group_name_H-M   'P 1'
#
loop_
_entity.id
_entity.type
_entity.pdbx_description
1 polymer ?
#
loop_
_entity_poly.entity_id
_entity_poly.type
_entity_poly.pdbx_seq_one_letter_code
_entity_poly.pdbx_strand_id
1 'polypeptide(L)'
;MEKKIEAYQAAVQKGILLNANEGYANLSDEIIQEIAQALPSIHFNRYPDNSQEALLEAYGKVMGISPDQLLAGNGSDQMLGLLIGTYLGKGKKLFTFDPDFSMYDYYASAYEAGVEKFDLKEDGRLDIDAFIAQGRKDKVDLVLFSNPNNPTGHCLSVDEIRKITEAFAPVPVVVDEAYMEFSDEVSALTLINEEKNLYVTRTLSKAYALAGVRVGFMVSSQENMKTMKASAVPYALNSVSMKIAEIVLGHADETKQRIEEIKARRNAFCEKVKDFRRIQMHNSQANFLYGKCADKEKLLEAFDAAGIVIRNYKGKDTFRITIGSEAECQAAYEVLKNFEEI
;
A
#
# COMPACT_ATOMS: atom_id res chain seq x y z
N MET A 1 -24.40 11.81 17.44
CA MET A 1 -24.25 10.56 16.70
C MET A 1 -23.02 9.85 17.26
N GLU A 2 -23.18 8.66 17.83
CA GLU A 2 -22.05 7.85 18.28
C GLU A 2 -21.22 7.47 17.05
N LYS A 3 -19.92 7.80 17.06
CA LYS A 3 -18.98 7.37 16.03
C LYS A 3 -18.86 5.86 16.09
N LYS A 4 -19.45 5.14 15.14
CA LYS A 4 -19.12 3.72 14.89
C LYS A 4 -17.85 3.66 14.05
N ILE A 5 -16.70 3.84 14.69
CA ILE A 5 -15.42 3.45 14.10
C ILE A 5 -15.39 1.92 14.23
N GLU A 6 -15.53 1.20 13.13
CA GLU A 6 -15.25 -0.24 13.14
C GLU A 6 -13.77 -0.45 13.45
N ALA A 7 -13.50 -1.03 14.62
CA ALA A 7 -12.14 -1.35 15.00
C ALA A 7 -11.53 -2.33 14.00
N TYR A 8 -10.34 -2.03 13.50
CA TYR A 8 -9.55 -2.98 12.70
C TYR A 8 -9.31 -4.24 13.54
N GLN A 9 -9.82 -5.37 13.07
CA GLN A 9 -9.55 -6.65 13.73
C GLN A 9 -8.24 -7.21 13.18
N ALA A 10 -7.24 -7.31 14.04
CA ALA A 10 -6.00 -7.99 13.72
C ALA A 10 -6.28 -9.46 13.36
N ALA A 11 -5.70 -9.92 12.26
CA ALA A 11 -5.86 -11.30 11.81
C ALA A 11 -5.15 -12.29 12.74
N VAL A 12 -5.68 -13.52 12.83
CA VAL A 12 -5.00 -14.64 13.50
C VAL A 12 -3.69 -14.93 12.76
N GLN A 13 -2.59 -15.02 13.50
CA GLN A 13 -1.25 -15.28 12.95
C GLN A 13 -0.84 -16.75 13.17
N LYS A 14 -1.60 -17.68 12.55
CA LYS A 14 -1.28 -19.12 12.58
C LYS A 14 -1.56 -19.74 11.22
N GLY A 15 -0.72 -20.65 10.77
CA GLY A 15 -0.83 -21.32 9.48
C GLY A 15 -0.08 -20.57 8.37
N ILE A 16 -0.50 -20.79 7.13
CA ILE A 16 0.02 -20.10 5.95
C ILE A 16 -0.72 -18.75 5.82
N LEU A 17 0.02 -17.64 5.95
CA LEU A 17 -0.55 -16.29 6.02
C LEU A 17 -0.51 -15.58 4.68
N LEU A 18 -1.62 -15.63 3.93
CA LEU A 18 -1.77 -14.96 2.63
C LEU A 18 -2.82 -13.82 2.67
N ASN A 19 -2.92 -13.11 3.79
CA ASN A 19 -4.00 -12.15 4.05
C ASN A 19 -3.57 -10.68 4.18
N ALA A 20 -2.28 -10.41 4.43
CA ALA A 20 -1.80 -9.07 4.79
C ALA A 20 -0.82 -8.45 3.78
N ASN A 21 -0.59 -9.10 2.64
CA ASN A 21 0.34 -8.64 1.61
C ASN A 21 1.76 -8.43 2.15
N GLU A 22 2.18 -9.28 3.08
CA GLU A 22 3.53 -9.27 3.64
C GLU A 22 4.53 -9.95 2.69
N GLY A 23 5.82 -9.75 2.91
CA GLY A 23 6.87 -10.47 2.20
C GLY A 23 6.83 -11.97 2.54
N TYR A 24 7.01 -12.83 1.54
CA TYR A 24 6.98 -14.29 1.69
C TYR A 24 8.16 -14.88 2.48
N ALA A 25 9.22 -14.12 2.66
CA ALA A 25 10.42 -14.53 3.38
C ALA A 25 10.97 -13.37 4.22
N ASN A 26 11.72 -13.72 5.25
CA ASN A 26 12.51 -12.77 6.02
C ASN A 26 13.69 -12.23 5.20
N LEU A 27 14.40 -11.26 5.74
CA LEU A 27 15.68 -10.78 5.21
C LEU A 27 16.71 -11.92 5.19
N SER A 28 17.71 -11.83 4.31
CA SER A 28 18.82 -12.79 4.28
C SER A 28 19.65 -12.77 5.57
N ASP A 29 20.34 -13.87 5.84
CA ASP A 29 21.22 -13.98 7.01
C ASP A 29 22.31 -12.90 6.99
N GLU A 30 22.81 -12.51 5.81
CA GLU A 30 23.78 -11.44 5.65
C GLU A 30 23.24 -10.10 6.16
N ILE A 31 22.05 -9.69 5.71
CA ILE A 31 21.40 -8.46 6.15
C ILE A 31 21.08 -8.52 7.65
N ILE A 32 20.60 -9.66 8.16
CA ILE A 32 20.30 -9.83 9.59
C ILE A 32 21.58 -9.69 10.43
N GLN A 33 22.70 -10.24 9.99
CA GLN A 33 23.99 -10.09 10.67
C GLN A 33 24.48 -8.64 10.66
N GLU A 34 24.34 -7.92 9.54
CA GLU A 34 24.70 -6.51 9.46
C GLU A 34 23.84 -5.67 10.42
N ILE A 35 22.52 -5.91 10.47
CA ILE A 35 21.62 -5.28 11.43
C ILE A 35 22.11 -5.55 12.87
N ALA A 36 22.39 -6.81 13.21
CA ALA A 36 22.86 -7.18 14.54
C ALA A 36 24.16 -6.47 14.95
N GLN A 37 25.09 -6.29 14.00
CA GLN A 37 26.34 -5.57 14.20
C GLN A 37 26.13 -4.05 14.38
N ALA A 38 25.10 -3.49 13.77
CA ALA A 38 24.78 -2.07 13.87
C ALA A 38 24.07 -1.68 15.18
N LEU A 39 23.32 -2.61 15.81
CA LEU A 39 22.55 -2.32 17.03
C LEU A 39 23.36 -1.70 18.19
N PRO A 40 24.61 -2.12 18.50
CA PRO A 40 25.39 -1.53 19.58
C PRO A 40 25.75 -0.04 19.35
N SER A 41 25.66 0.47 18.11
CA SER A 41 25.92 1.88 17.80
C SER A 41 24.72 2.78 18.12
N ILE A 42 23.55 2.22 18.41
CA ILE A 42 22.33 2.97 18.69
C ILE A 42 22.29 3.42 20.15
N HIS A 43 22.13 4.70 20.37
CA HIS A 43 21.96 5.26 21.72
C HIS A 43 20.50 5.20 22.17
N PHE A 44 20.07 4.08 22.77
CA PHE A 44 18.68 3.85 23.22
C PHE A 44 18.17 4.85 24.26
N ASN A 45 19.08 5.55 24.95
CA ASN A 45 18.76 6.57 25.96
C ASN A 45 18.65 7.98 25.38
N ARG A 46 18.70 8.13 24.05
CA ARG A 46 18.58 9.41 23.35
C ARG A 46 17.42 9.40 22.38
N TYR A 47 16.82 10.56 22.16
CA TYR A 47 15.89 10.72 21.06
C TYR A 47 16.56 10.44 19.72
N PRO A 48 15.81 9.90 18.74
CA PRO A 48 16.34 9.64 17.40
C PRO A 48 16.73 10.96 16.69
N ASP A 49 17.52 10.83 15.62
CA ASP A 49 17.79 11.96 14.74
C ASP A 49 16.47 12.43 14.07
N ASN A 50 16.08 13.67 14.40
CA ASN A 50 14.85 14.25 13.86
C ASN A 50 15.00 14.71 12.41
N SER A 51 16.23 14.90 11.91
CA SER A 51 16.48 15.22 10.50
C SER A 51 16.24 14.03 9.59
N GLN A 52 16.42 12.82 10.11
CA GLN A 52 16.33 11.53 9.37
C GLN A 52 17.30 11.49 8.17
N GLU A 53 18.38 12.31 8.19
CA GLU A 53 19.24 12.60 7.04
C GLU A 53 19.74 11.33 6.35
N ALA A 54 20.37 10.42 7.09
CA ALA A 54 20.94 9.19 6.53
C ALA A 54 19.87 8.31 5.86
N LEU A 55 18.68 8.18 6.47
CA LEU A 55 17.58 7.42 5.91
C LEU A 55 17.02 8.07 4.64
N LEU A 56 16.83 9.40 4.65
CA LEU A 56 16.30 10.12 3.49
C LEU A 56 17.31 10.13 2.33
N GLU A 57 18.61 10.23 2.60
CA GLU A 57 19.65 10.06 1.59
C GLU A 57 19.66 8.65 0.98
N ALA A 58 19.60 7.61 1.82
CA ALA A 58 19.58 6.23 1.37
C ALA A 58 18.35 5.95 0.47
N TYR A 59 17.16 6.38 0.89
CA TYR A 59 15.95 6.20 0.11
C TYR A 59 15.93 7.07 -1.15
N GLY A 60 16.36 8.32 -1.03
CA GLY A 60 16.48 9.24 -2.16
C GLY A 60 17.42 8.72 -3.26
N LYS A 61 18.54 8.10 -2.87
CA LYS A 61 19.46 7.44 -3.81
C LYS A 61 18.80 6.28 -4.56
N VAL A 62 18.03 5.43 -3.86
CA VAL A 62 17.33 4.30 -4.50
C VAL A 62 16.27 4.79 -5.46
N MET A 63 15.53 5.83 -5.11
CA MET A 63 14.41 6.35 -5.90
C MET A 63 14.77 7.46 -6.90
N GLY A 64 15.99 7.98 -6.87
CA GLY A 64 16.40 9.12 -7.70
C GLY A 64 15.72 10.44 -7.28
N ILE A 65 15.42 10.63 -5.99
CA ILE A 65 14.68 11.76 -5.43
C ILE A 65 15.54 12.52 -4.42
N SER A 66 15.45 13.85 -4.42
CA SER A 66 16.15 14.69 -3.45
C SER A 66 15.59 14.46 -2.02
N PRO A 67 16.45 14.38 -0.98
CA PRO A 67 16.01 14.31 0.43
C PRO A 67 15.05 15.43 0.85
N ASP A 68 15.13 16.60 0.23
CA ASP A 68 14.23 17.73 0.49
C ASP A 68 12.78 17.44 0.12
N GLN A 69 12.56 16.52 -0.81
CA GLN A 69 11.26 16.09 -1.30
C GLN A 69 10.69 14.90 -0.52
N LEU A 70 11.36 14.47 0.55
CA LEU A 70 11.04 13.29 1.34
C LEU A 70 10.70 13.64 2.80
N LEU A 71 9.78 12.87 3.38
CA LEU A 71 9.54 12.78 4.81
C LEU A 71 9.31 11.30 5.16
N ALA A 72 10.03 10.77 6.14
CA ALA A 72 9.83 9.42 6.63
C ALA A 72 8.97 9.40 7.91
N GLY A 73 8.24 8.29 8.11
CA GLY A 73 7.42 8.10 9.28
C GLY A 73 7.17 6.63 9.61
N ASN A 74 6.38 6.40 10.65
CA ASN A 74 6.10 5.08 11.19
C ASN A 74 5.11 4.29 10.29
N GLY A 75 5.60 3.88 9.11
CA GLY A 75 4.83 3.33 8.01
C GLY A 75 4.15 4.42 7.17
N SER A 76 3.70 4.07 5.95
CA SER A 76 2.89 4.98 5.13
C SER A 76 1.58 5.36 5.82
N ASP A 77 1.07 4.55 6.73
CA ASP A 77 -0.11 4.85 7.55
C ASP A 77 0.03 6.19 8.30
N GLN A 78 1.21 6.47 8.88
CA GLN A 78 1.44 7.75 9.54
C GLN A 78 1.45 8.92 8.54
N MET A 79 2.01 8.70 7.36
CA MET A 79 2.03 9.72 6.30
C MET A 79 0.63 10.02 5.78
N LEU A 80 -0.20 8.99 5.59
CA LEU A 80 -1.61 9.13 5.22
C LEU A 80 -2.39 9.88 6.30
N GLY A 81 -2.21 9.52 7.58
CA GLY A 81 -2.83 10.22 8.70
C GLY A 81 -2.43 11.70 8.78
N LEU A 82 -1.16 12.02 8.51
CA LEU A 82 -0.66 13.40 8.47
C LEU A 82 -1.28 14.20 7.32
N LEU A 83 -1.34 13.63 6.10
CA LEU A 83 -1.98 14.25 4.93
C LEU A 83 -3.46 14.52 5.19
N ILE A 84 -4.19 13.51 5.62
CA ILE A 84 -5.61 13.60 5.91
C ILE A 84 -5.87 14.65 6.99
N GLY A 85 -5.10 14.64 8.10
CA GLY A 85 -5.26 15.60 9.19
C GLY A 85 -4.83 17.03 8.83
N THR A 86 -3.97 17.20 7.82
CA THR A 86 -3.57 18.53 7.34
C THR A 86 -4.62 19.17 6.46
N TYR A 87 -5.26 18.39 5.59
CA TYR A 87 -6.19 18.91 4.59
C TYR A 87 -7.65 18.77 4.97
N LEU A 88 -8.00 17.79 5.82
CA LEU A 88 -9.37 17.48 6.18
C LEU A 88 -9.71 17.85 7.63
N GLY A 89 -11.00 17.97 7.87
CA GLY A 89 -11.60 18.24 9.17
C GLY A 89 -13.12 18.27 9.03
N LYS A 90 -13.81 18.69 10.08
CA LYS A 90 -15.27 18.76 10.08
C LYS A 90 -15.83 19.58 8.91
N GLY A 91 -16.71 18.96 8.14
CA GLY A 91 -17.37 19.55 6.98
C GLY A 91 -16.58 19.45 5.67
N LYS A 92 -15.35 18.94 5.71
CA LYS A 92 -14.54 18.66 4.54
C LYS A 92 -14.73 17.20 4.05
N LYS A 93 -14.34 16.93 2.83
CA LYS A 93 -14.62 15.67 2.14
C LYS A 93 -13.36 15.05 1.53
N LEU A 94 -13.11 13.79 1.90
CA LEU A 94 -12.21 12.89 1.18
C LEU A 94 -12.94 12.31 -0.03
N PHE A 95 -12.26 12.16 -1.15
CA PHE A 95 -12.72 11.44 -2.32
C PHE A 95 -11.79 10.28 -2.66
N THR A 96 -12.32 9.07 -2.75
CA THR A 96 -11.57 7.84 -2.96
C THR A 96 -12.34 6.84 -3.82
N PHE A 97 -11.71 5.72 -4.19
CA PHE A 97 -12.39 4.62 -4.89
C PHE A 97 -13.22 3.74 -3.95
N ASP A 98 -14.19 3.00 -4.49
CA ASP A 98 -14.81 1.82 -3.86
C ASP A 98 -14.70 0.61 -4.82
N PRO A 99 -13.97 -0.44 -4.44
CA PRO A 99 -13.22 -0.58 -3.17
C PRO A 99 -11.85 0.12 -3.19
N ASP A 100 -11.39 0.55 -2.02
CA ASP A 100 -10.02 0.97 -1.76
C ASP A 100 -9.60 0.62 -0.32
N PHE A 101 -8.42 1.05 0.09
CA PHE A 101 -7.84 0.74 1.40
C PHE A 101 -8.66 1.36 2.54
N SER A 102 -9.24 0.52 3.37
CA SER A 102 -10.20 0.94 4.42
C SER A 102 -9.65 1.92 5.48
N MET A 103 -8.32 2.05 5.58
CA MET A 103 -7.72 3.01 6.51
C MET A 103 -7.95 4.47 6.09
N TYR A 104 -8.29 4.73 4.84
CA TYR A 104 -8.68 6.09 4.41
C TYR A 104 -9.96 6.53 5.10
N ASP A 105 -10.98 5.65 5.13
CA ASP A 105 -12.23 5.89 5.87
C ASP A 105 -11.97 6.09 7.36
N TYR A 106 -11.08 5.26 7.93
CA TYR A 106 -10.71 5.34 9.34
C TYR A 106 -10.11 6.71 9.71
N TYR A 107 -9.10 7.15 8.95
CA TYR A 107 -8.45 8.45 9.20
C TYR A 107 -9.40 9.62 8.93
N ALA A 108 -10.16 9.60 7.84
CA ALA A 108 -11.15 10.65 7.57
C ALA A 108 -12.16 10.77 8.73
N SER A 109 -12.66 9.63 9.23
CA SER A 109 -13.56 9.59 10.39
C SER A 109 -12.91 10.14 11.67
N ALA A 110 -11.60 9.85 11.89
CA ALA A 110 -10.88 10.37 13.06
C ALA A 110 -10.80 11.90 13.07
N TYR A 111 -10.74 12.53 11.90
CA TYR A 111 -10.76 13.99 11.72
C TYR A 111 -12.15 14.57 11.45
N GLU A 112 -13.22 13.81 11.62
CA GLU A 112 -14.62 14.25 11.40
C GLU A 112 -14.92 14.68 9.96
N ALA A 113 -14.13 14.23 8.98
CA ALA A 113 -14.36 14.46 7.58
C ALA A 113 -15.39 13.49 6.99
N GLY A 114 -16.10 13.93 5.95
CA GLY A 114 -16.91 13.05 5.11
C GLY A 114 -16.05 12.26 4.14
N VAL A 115 -16.57 11.12 3.68
CA VAL A 115 -15.95 10.32 2.62
C VAL A 115 -16.95 10.15 1.49
N GLU A 116 -16.57 10.62 0.31
CA GLU A 116 -17.27 10.37 -0.94
C GLU A 116 -16.51 9.28 -1.70
N LYS A 117 -17.24 8.32 -2.26
CA LYS A 117 -16.65 7.17 -2.97
C LYS A 117 -17.10 7.12 -4.41
N PHE A 118 -16.20 6.65 -5.25
CA PHE A 118 -16.46 6.38 -6.66
C PHE A 118 -16.29 4.89 -6.94
N ASP A 119 -17.36 4.25 -7.41
CA ASP A 119 -17.36 2.81 -7.70
C ASP A 119 -16.43 2.49 -8.88
N LEU A 120 -15.47 1.60 -8.65
CA LEU A 120 -14.68 1.02 -9.74
C LEU A 120 -15.56 0.06 -10.57
N LYS A 121 -15.21 -0.13 -11.83
CA LYS A 121 -15.82 -1.15 -12.67
C LYS A 121 -15.57 -2.54 -12.08
N GLU A 122 -16.37 -3.54 -12.49
CA GLU A 122 -16.26 -4.91 -11.97
C GLU A 122 -14.87 -5.53 -12.17
N ASP A 123 -14.14 -5.11 -13.20
CA ASP A 123 -12.77 -5.52 -13.49
C ASP A 123 -11.70 -4.66 -12.77
N GLY A 124 -12.11 -3.77 -11.87
CA GLY A 124 -11.25 -2.89 -11.09
C GLY A 124 -10.80 -1.62 -11.81
N ARG A 125 -11.20 -1.42 -13.08
CA ARG A 125 -10.81 -0.21 -13.84
C ARG A 125 -11.61 1.01 -13.42
N LEU A 126 -10.97 2.17 -13.52
CA LEU A 126 -11.56 3.48 -13.28
C LEU A 126 -12.16 4.06 -14.59
N ASP A 127 -13.31 4.70 -14.48
CA ASP A 127 -13.79 5.66 -15.46
C ASP A 127 -13.31 7.06 -15.05
N ILE A 128 -12.18 7.50 -15.62
CA ILE A 128 -11.48 8.70 -15.19
C ILE A 128 -12.33 9.95 -15.39
N ASP A 129 -13.02 10.07 -16.51
CA ASP A 129 -13.83 11.25 -16.81
C ASP A 129 -15.03 11.34 -15.87
N ALA A 130 -15.68 10.24 -15.59
CA ALA A 130 -16.78 10.17 -14.61
C ALA A 130 -16.29 10.45 -13.19
N PHE A 131 -15.12 9.91 -12.79
CA PHE A 131 -14.49 10.20 -11.51
C PHE A 131 -14.20 11.68 -11.32
N ILE A 132 -13.57 12.31 -12.30
CA ILE A 132 -13.27 13.75 -12.27
C ILE A 132 -14.57 14.57 -12.19
N ALA A 133 -15.58 14.22 -13.00
CA ALA A 133 -16.84 14.92 -13.01
C ALA A 133 -17.58 14.85 -11.66
N GLN A 134 -17.59 13.67 -11.02
CA GLN A 134 -18.21 13.48 -9.70
C GLN A 134 -17.46 14.30 -8.64
N GLY A 135 -16.14 14.16 -8.51
CA GLY A 135 -15.38 14.83 -7.46
C GLY A 135 -15.47 16.36 -7.54
N ARG A 136 -15.51 16.91 -8.76
CA ARG A 136 -15.74 18.35 -8.99
C ARG A 136 -17.16 18.78 -8.61
N LYS A 137 -18.17 17.99 -8.96
CA LYS A 137 -19.57 18.23 -8.56
C LYS A 137 -19.73 18.23 -7.04
N ASP A 138 -19.09 17.28 -6.36
CA ASP A 138 -19.20 17.08 -4.92
C ASP A 138 -18.32 18.04 -4.12
N LYS A 139 -17.47 18.83 -4.80
CA LYS A 139 -16.56 19.82 -4.22
C LYS A 139 -15.71 19.21 -3.10
N VAL A 140 -14.94 18.20 -3.48
CA VAL A 140 -14.07 17.47 -2.56
C VAL A 140 -12.85 18.28 -2.15
N ASP A 141 -12.30 18.04 -0.97
CA ASP A 141 -11.17 18.79 -0.40
C ASP A 141 -9.85 18.02 -0.47
N LEU A 142 -9.91 16.72 -0.67
CA LEU A 142 -8.76 15.83 -0.82
C LEU A 142 -9.15 14.65 -1.71
N VAL A 143 -8.34 14.34 -2.71
CA VAL A 143 -8.42 13.09 -3.48
C VAL A 143 -7.34 12.16 -2.98
N LEU A 144 -7.67 10.90 -2.66
CA LEU A 144 -6.71 9.90 -2.20
C LEU A 144 -7.12 8.53 -2.71
N PHE A 145 -6.19 7.83 -3.37
CA PHE A 145 -6.41 6.47 -3.85
C PHE A 145 -5.11 5.67 -3.89
N SER A 146 -5.22 4.35 -3.78
CA SER A 146 -4.09 3.44 -3.93
C SER A 146 -3.80 3.11 -5.40
N ASN A 147 -2.52 3.07 -5.79
CA ASN A 147 -2.05 2.74 -7.13
C ASN A 147 -0.71 1.98 -7.10
N PRO A 148 -0.68 0.67 -7.38
CA PRO A 148 -1.80 -0.24 -7.69
C PRO A 148 -2.88 -0.27 -6.61
N ASN A 149 -4.15 -0.36 -7.06
CA ASN A 149 -5.29 -0.33 -6.14
C ASN A 149 -5.33 -1.57 -5.23
N ASN A 150 -5.58 -1.34 -3.97
CA ASN A 150 -5.87 -2.37 -2.98
C ASN A 150 -7.37 -2.33 -2.61
N PRO A 151 -8.20 -3.31 -3.06
CA PRO A 151 -7.79 -4.69 -3.28
C PRO A 151 -7.72 -5.18 -4.74
N THR A 152 -8.10 -4.40 -5.73
CA THR A 152 -8.31 -4.92 -7.10
C THR A 152 -7.01 -5.31 -7.82
N GLY A 153 -5.87 -4.71 -7.45
CA GLY A 153 -4.59 -4.89 -8.11
C GLY A 153 -4.45 -4.13 -9.43
N HIS A 154 -5.49 -3.38 -9.84
CA HIS A 154 -5.41 -2.54 -11.04
C HIS A 154 -4.48 -1.35 -10.80
N CYS A 155 -3.72 -0.97 -11.82
CA CYS A 155 -2.80 0.17 -11.78
C CYS A 155 -3.17 1.17 -12.88
N LEU A 156 -3.31 2.42 -12.49
CA LEU A 156 -3.43 3.55 -13.42
C LEU A 156 -2.05 3.87 -13.99
N SER A 157 -2.01 4.25 -15.26
CA SER A 157 -0.81 4.78 -15.89
C SER A 157 -0.47 6.18 -15.36
N VAL A 158 0.77 6.61 -15.57
CA VAL A 158 1.23 7.95 -15.17
C VAL A 158 0.46 9.06 -15.88
N ASP A 159 0.03 8.85 -17.14
CA ASP A 159 -0.77 9.84 -17.88
C ASP A 159 -2.20 9.97 -17.31
N GLU A 160 -2.78 8.86 -16.86
CA GLU A 160 -4.08 8.87 -16.17
C GLU A 160 -4.00 9.59 -14.83
N ILE A 161 -2.92 9.38 -14.06
CA ILE A 161 -2.67 10.10 -12.82
C ILE A 161 -2.49 11.59 -13.08
N ARG A 162 -1.71 11.97 -14.11
CA ARG A 162 -1.54 13.37 -14.53
C ARG A 162 -2.89 14.01 -14.82
N LYS A 163 -3.74 13.36 -15.60
CA LYS A 163 -5.08 13.88 -15.96
C LYS A 163 -5.93 14.11 -14.71
N ILE A 164 -5.88 13.22 -13.72
CA ILE A 164 -6.58 13.37 -12.44
C ILE A 164 -6.00 14.57 -11.67
N THR A 165 -4.69 14.66 -11.54
CA THR A 165 -4.02 15.71 -10.76
C THR A 165 -4.26 17.09 -11.32
N GLU A 166 -4.11 17.28 -12.64
CA GLU A 166 -4.44 18.53 -13.33
C GLU A 166 -5.92 18.92 -13.15
N ALA A 167 -6.82 17.93 -13.27
CA ALA A 167 -8.25 18.17 -13.16
C ALA A 167 -8.69 18.64 -11.77
N PHE A 168 -8.02 18.21 -10.71
CA PHE A 168 -8.34 18.58 -9.34
C PHE A 168 -7.55 19.78 -8.81
N ALA A 169 -6.54 20.29 -9.52
CA ALA A 169 -5.77 21.44 -9.06
C ALA A 169 -6.68 22.64 -8.69
N PRO A 170 -6.50 23.28 -7.51
CA PRO A 170 -5.43 23.12 -6.52
C PRO A 170 -5.74 22.11 -5.39
N VAL A 171 -6.80 21.31 -5.48
CA VAL A 171 -7.14 20.28 -4.47
C VAL A 171 -6.01 19.24 -4.42
N PRO A 172 -5.48 18.88 -3.23
CA PRO A 172 -4.45 17.88 -3.12
C PRO A 172 -4.90 16.52 -3.63
N VAL A 173 -4.01 15.85 -4.37
CA VAL A 173 -4.17 14.48 -4.86
C VAL A 173 -3.07 13.62 -4.23
N VAL A 174 -3.45 12.59 -3.51
CA VAL A 174 -2.55 11.63 -2.87
C VAL A 174 -2.65 10.30 -3.60
N VAL A 175 -1.53 9.82 -4.11
CA VAL A 175 -1.38 8.51 -4.73
C VAL A 175 -0.64 7.61 -3.76
N ASP A 176 -1.33 6.61 -3.19
CA ASP A 176 -0.72 5.64 -2.29
C ASP A 176 -0.10 4.50 -3.08
N GLU A 177 1.21 4.56 -3.26
CA GLU A 177 2.00 3.62 -4.05
C GLU A 177 2.63 2.51 -3.18
N ALA A 178 1.87 1.96 -2.24
CA ALA A 178 2.37 0.89 -1.35
C ALA A 178 2.78 -0.40 -2.07
N TYR A 179 2.38 -0.59 -3.33
CA TYR A 179 2.61 -1.81 -4.13
C TYR A 179 3.31 -1.51 -5.47
N MET A 180 3.75 -0.29 -5.70
CA MET A 180 4.25 0.17 -7.00
C MET A 180 5.50 -0.56 -7.48
N GLU A 181 6.33 -1.06 -6.56
CA GLU A 181 7.51 -1.86 -6.90
C GLU A 181 7.18 -3.16 -7.66
N PHE A 182 5.95 -3.67 -7.52
CA PHE A 182 5.49 -4.88 -8.21
C PHE A 182 4.80 -4.59 -9.54
N SER A 183 4.61 -3.32 -9.88
CA SER A 183 3.97 -2.88 -11.14
C SER A 183 4.97 -2.79 -12.28
N ASP A 184 4.44 -2.89 -13.49
CA ASP A 184 5.16 -2.58 -14.73
C ASP A 184 4.91 -1.14 -15.20
N GLU A 185 3.98 -0.42 -14.52
CA GLU A 185 3.65 0.97 -14.83
C GLU A 185 4.69 1.95 -14.24
N VAL A 186 4.73 3.15 -14.81
CA VAL A 186 5.58 4.23 -14.33
C VAL A 186 4.99 4.87 -13.09
N SER A 187 5.81 5.07 -12.05
CA SER A 187 5.40 5.69 -10.80
C SER A 187 5.01 7.17 -10.97
N ALA A 188 4.01 7.62 -10.20
CA ALA A 188 3.63 9.01 -10.06
C ALA A 188 4.75 9.90 -9.49
N LEU A 189 5.81 9.33 -8.95
CA LEU A 189 7.01 10.05 -8.52
C LEU A 189 7.63 10.89 -9.65
N THR A 190 7.45 10.48 -10.92
CA THR A 190 7.93 11.25 -12.07
C THR A 190 7.22 12.59 -12.24
N LEU A 191 6.04 12.76 -11.66
CA LEU A 191 5.20 13.95 -11.78
C LEU A 191 5.39 14.98 -10.64
N ILE A 192 6.07 14.64 -9.54
CA ILE A 192 6.11 15.47 -8.33
C ILE A 192 6.69 16.88 -8.50
N ASN A 193 7.50 17.09 -9.55
CA ASN A 193 8.06 18.40 -9.85
C ASN A 193 7.18 19.23 -10.81
N GLU A 194 6.26 18.57 -11.51
CA GLU A 194 5.37 19.19 -12.48
C GLU A 194 4.01 19.50 -11.83
N GLU A 195 3.47 18.55 -11.08
CA GLU A 195 2.15 18.61 -10.45
C GLU A 195 2.23 19.12 -9.00
N LYS A 196 1.91 20.41 -8.81
CA LYS A 196 2.09 21.07 -7.50
C LYS A 196 1.17 20.57 -6.38
N ASN A 197 0.06 19.95 -6.72
CA ASN A 197 -0.91 19.39 -5.78
C ASN A 197 -0.76 17.87 -5.57
N LEU A 198 0.30 17.24 -6.12
CA LEU A 198 0.54 15.82 -6.01
C LEU A 198 1.37 15.45 -4.78
N TYR A 199 0.89 14.43 -4.06
CA TYR A 199 1.60 13.71 -3.00
C TYR A 199 1.64 12.23 -3.33
N VAL A 200 2.75 11.58 -3.04
CA VAL A 200 2.89 10.13 -3.20
C VAL A 200 3.29 9.53 -1.85
N THR A 201 2.64 8.46 -1.42
CA THR A 201 3.07 7.69 -0.25
C THR A 201 3.70 6.37 -0.66
N ARG A 202 4.73 5.95 0.06
CA ARG A 202 5.51 4.73 -0.19
C ARG A 202 5.77 4.00 1.13
N THR A 203 6.05 2.70 1.07
CA THR A 203 6.32 1.89 2.26
C THR A 203 7.41 0.86 2.03
N LEU A 204 8.22 0.59 3.04
CA LEU A 204 9.14 -0.54 3.04
C LEU A 204 8.48 -1.85 3.51
N SER A 205 7.20 -1.81 3.89
CA SER A 205 6.49 -2.96 4.44
C SER A 205 6.27 -4.11 3.46
N LYS A 206 6.24 -3.84 2.15
CA LYS A 206 5.84 -4.81 1.12
C LYS A 206 7.03 -5.34 0.34
N ALA A 207 7.54 -4.60 -0.63
CA ALA A 207 8.65 -5.02 -1.48
C ALA A 207 9.96 -5.27 -0.72
N TYR A 208 10.22 -4.48 0.32
CA TYR A 208 11.42 -4.56 1.15
C TYR A 208 11.31 -5.54 2.33
N ALA A 209 10.17 -6.25 2.47
CA ALA A 209 9.89 -7.21 3.56
C ALA A 209 10.06 -6.63 4.99
N LEU A 210 9.85 -5.33 5.17
CA LEU A 210 10.01 -4.61 6.43
C LEU A 210 8.66 -4.28 7.12
N ALA A 211 7.64 -5.13 6.99
CA ALA A 211 6.33 -4.89 7.59
C ALA A 211 6.41 -4.68 9.11
N GLY A 212 7.24 -5.44 9.81
CA GLY A 212 7.46 -5.32 11.25
C GLY A 212 8.32 -4.13 11.67
N VAL A 213 9.08 -3.53 10.74
CA VAL A 213 9.98 -2.38 11.01
C VAL A 213 9.25 -1.05 10.97
N ARG A 214 8.12 -0.99 10.26
CA ARG A 214 7.25 0.19 10.22
C ARG A 214 7.91 1.44 9.66
N VAL A 215 8.44 1.41 8.44
CA VAL A 215 9.00 2.59 7.75
C VAL A 215 8.22 2.85 6.46
N GLY A 216 7.82 4.11 6.28
CA GLY A 216 7.17 4.61 5.07
C GLY A 216 7.54 6.05 4.80
N PHE A 217 7.24 6.51 3.60
CA PHE A 217 7.64 7.82 3.10
C PHE A 217 6.47 8.57 2.50
N MET A 218 6.52 9.88 2.61
CA MET A 218 5.74 10.82 1.82
C MET A 218 6.71 11.54 0.90
N VAL A 219 6.31 11.71 -0.36
CA VAL A 219 7.08 12.36 -1.42
C VAL A 219 6.23 13.41 -2.09
N SER A 220 6.77 14.62 -2.29
CA SER A 220 6.11 15.69 -3.03
C SER A 220 7.14 16.74 -3.45
N SER A 221 6.68 17.87 -4.04
CA SER A 221 7.55 19.02 -4.29
C SER A 221 8.20 19.54 -3.00
N GLN A 222 9.35 20.19 -3.12
CA GLN A 222 10.03 20.81 -1.96
C GLN A 222 9.14 21.80 -1.20
N GLU A 223 8.27 22.54 -1.92
CA GLU A 223 7.35 23.51 -1.32
C GLU A 223 6.32 22.81 -0.44
N ASN A 224 5.68 21.75 -0.97
CA ASN A 224 4.73 20.93 -0.22
C ASN A 224 5.39 20.30 1.02
N MET A 225 6.60 19.77 0.84
CA MET A 225 7.32 19.11 1.93
C MET A 225 7.71 20.04 3.07
N LYS A 226 7.92 21.35 2.83
CA LYS A 226 8.10 22.33 3.92
C LYS A 226 6.89 22.38 4.85
N THR A 227 5.68 22.41 4.27
CA THR A 227 4.43 22.41 5.05
C THR A 227 4.25 21.10 5.82
N MET A 228 4.49 19.95 5.16
CA MET A 228 4.34 18.65 5.79
C MET A 228 5.35 18.42 6.92
N LYS A 229 6.63 18.78 6.73
CA LYS A 229 7.67 18.71 7.76
C LYS A 229 7.34 19.57 8.99
N ALA A 230 6.77 20.77 8.78
CA ALA A 230 6.34 21.63 9.87
C ALA A 230 5.14 21.08 10.68
N SER A 231 4.31 20.23 10.06
CA SER A 231 3.15 19.60 10.69
C SER A 231 3.45 18.22 11.27
N ALA A 232 4.63 17.66 10.98
CA ALA A 232 5.02 16.33 11.44
C ALA A 232 5.35 16.32 12.94
N VAL A 233 5.01 15.20 13.60
CA VAL A 233 5.37 14.99 15.01
C VAL A 233 6.89 14.75 15.10
N PRO A 234 7.62 15.51 15.97
CA PRO A 234 9.05 15.29 16.15
C PRO A 234 9.33 13.87 16.68
N TYR A 235 10.46 13.30 16.27
CA TYR A 235 10.95 11.99 16.74
C TYR A 235 9.98 10.81 16.53
N ALA A 236 9.09 10.90 15.55
CA ALA A 236 8.06 9.92 15.30
C ALA A 236 8.62 8.55 14.88
N LEU A 237 9.73 8.52 14.15
CA LEU A 237 10.39 7.29 13.72
C LEU A 237 11.58 6.97 14.63
N ASN A 238 11.60 5.77 15.21
CA ASN A 238 12.62 5.33 16.14
C ASN A 238 13.95 5.00 15.46
N SER A 239 15.08 5.10 16.21
CA SER A 239 16.44 4.90 15.70
C SER A 239 16.69 3.49 15.17
N VAL A 240 16.05 2.46 15.76
CA VAL A 240 16.21 1.06 15.32
C VAL A 240 15.59 0.87 13.93
N SER A 241 14.35 1.33 13.75
CA SER A 241 13.67 1.26 12.44
C SER A 241 14.42 2.03 11.36
N MET A 242 14.94 3.23 11.67
CA MET A 242 15.76 3.99 10.72
C MET A 242 17.00 3.22 10.31
N LYS A 243 17.76 2.69 11.28
CA LYS A 243 18.99 1.95 11.01
C LYS A 243 18.76 0.68 10.20
N ILE A 244 17.72 -0.09 10.51
CA ILE A 244 17.34 -1.27 9.72
C ILE A 244 16.97 -0.87 8.28
N ALA A 245 16.18 0.19 8.11
CA ALA A 245 15.79 0.66 6.79
C ALA A 245 17.01 1.13 5.96
N GLU A 246 17.94 1.88 6.56
CA GLU A 246 19.19 2.31 5.91
C GLU A 246 19.99 1.10 5.37
N ILE A 247 20.17 0.07 6.22
CA ILE A 247 20.89 -1.16 5.83
C ILE A 247 20.18 -1.85 4.67
N VAL A 248 18.88 -2.10 4.78
CA VAL A 248 18.12 -2.80 3.71
C VAL A 248 18.11 -2.02 2.41
N LEU A 249 18.04 -0.70 2.45
CA LEU A 249 18.14 0.16 1.25
C LEU A 249 19.54 0.07 0.61
N GLY A 250 20.57 -0.27 1.37
CA GLY A 250 21.91 -0.58 0.85
C GLY A 250 21.97 -1.88 0.04
N HIS A 251 21.03 -2.82 0.26
CA HIS A 251 20.94 -4.13 -0.43
C HIS A 251 19.88 -4.12 -1.54
N ALA A 252 19.93 -3.10 -2.41
CA ALA A 252 18.92 -2.90 -3.46
C ALA A 252 18.78 -4.08 -4.44
N ASP A 253 19.87 -4.81 -4.72
CA ASP A 253 19.85 -5.95 -5.63
C ASP A 253 19.04 -7.12 -5.07
N GLU A 254 19.15 -7.43 -3.76
CA GLU A 254 18.35 -8.47 -3.12
C GLU A 254 16.85 -8.11 -3.15
N THR A 255 16.53 -6.85 -2.87
CA THR A 255 15.16 -6.36 -2.97
C THR A 255 14.61 -6.49 -4.39
N LYS A 256 15.40 -6.12 -5.40
CA LYS A 256 15.02 -6.26 -6.80
C LYS A 256 14.77 -7.71 -7.20
N GLN A 257 15.65 -8.62 -6.81
CA GLN A 257 15.46 -10.05 -7.05
C GLN A 257 14.14 -10.55 -6.43
N ARG A 258 13.86 -10.20 -5.19
CA ARG A 258 12.61 -10.56 -4.48
C ARG A 258 11.38 -10.04 -5.21
N ILE A 259 11.41 -8.81 -5.72
CA ILE A 259 10.33 -8.21 -6.50
C ILE A 259 10.07 -9.04 -7.77
N GLU A 260 11.11 -9.35 -8.54
CA GLU A 260 10.97 -10.12 -9.78
C GLU A 260 10.45 -11.55 -9.52
N GLU A 261 10.86 -12.20 -8.43
CA GLU A 261 10.32 -13.50 -8.03
C GLU A 261 8.82 -13.42 -7.70
N ILE A 262 8.39 -12.38 -6.98
CA ILE A 262 6.97 -12.18 -6.65
C ILE A 262 6.16 -11.92 -7.93
N LYS A 263 6.66 -11.07 -8.83
CA LYS A 263 6.02 -10.81 -10.14
C LYS A 263 5.87 -12.08 -10.96
N ALA A 264 6.92 -12.88 -11.05
CA ALA A 264 6.90 -14.15 -11.78
C ALA A 264 5.87 -15.14 -11.20
N ARG A 265 5.85 -15.32 -9.85
CA ARG A 265 4.88 -16.18 -9.16
C ARG A 265 3.46 -15.67 -9.34
N ARG A 266 3.22 -14.35 -9.22
CA ARG A 266 1.92 -13.74 -9.48
C ARG A 266 1.41 -14.08 -10.87
N ASN A 267 2.23 -13.85 -11.89
CA ASN A 267 1.86 -14.09 -13.27
C ASN A 267 1.59 -15.58 -13.53
N ALA A 268 2.43 -16.46 -13.00
CA ALA A 268 2.21 -17.91 -13.09
C ALA A 268 0.93 -18.36 -12.38
N PHE A 269 0.60 -17.75 -11.23
CA PHE A 269 -0.64 -18.03 -10.50
C PHE A 269 -1.86 -17.58 -11.32
N CYS A 270 -1.83 -16.37 -11.90
CA CYS A 270 -2.91 -15.87 -12.76
C CYS A 270 -3.17 -16.82 -13.94
N GLU A 271 -2.11 -17.30 -14.62
CA GLU A 271 -2.24 -18.24 -15.73
C GLU A 271 -2.89 -19.57 -15.31
N LYS A 272 -2.59 -20.08 -14.12
CA LYS A 272 -3.17 -21.33 -13.61
C LYS A 272 -4.69 -21.22 -13.33
N VAL A 273 -5.18 -20.03 -12.98
CA VAL A 273 -6.58 -19.83 -12.53
C VAL A 273 -7.45 -19.09 -13.56
N LYS A 274 -6.89 -18.65 -14.68
CA LYS A 274 -7.61 -17.81 -15.67
C LYS A 274 -8.86 -18.44 -16.28
N ASP A 275 -8.89 -19.75 -16.37
CA ASP A 275 -10.00 -20.50 -16.99
C ASP A 275 -11.02 -20.99 -15.95
N PHE A 276 -10.86 -20.65 -14.67
CA PHE A 276 -11.82 -20.98 -13.62
C PHE A 276 -13.15 -20.25 -13.86
N ARG A 277 -14.26 -20.90 -13.59
CA ARG A 277 -15.61 -20.39 -13.85
C ARG A 277 -16.36 -20.00 -12.59
N ARG A 278 -16.16 -20.75 -11.51
CA ARG A 278 -16.77 -20.48 -10.20
C ARG A 278 -16.02 -19.41 -9.43
N ILE A 279 -14.73 -19.30 -9.71
CA ILE A 279 -13.83 -18.34 -9.09
C ILE A 279 -13.29 -17.42 -10.17
N GLN A 280 -13.58 -16.14 -10.08
CA GLN A 280 -13.06 -15.13 -10.99
C GLN A 280 -11.90 -14.41 -10.30
N MET A 281 -10.69 -14.51 -10.87
CA MET A 281 -9.50 -13.79 -10.37
C MET A 281 -9.16 -12.65 -11.30
N HIS A 282 -8.84 -11.47 -10.72
CA HIS A 282 -8.44 -10.30 -11.47
C HIS A 282 -6.93 -10.33 -11.73
N ASN A 283 -6.51 -9.82 -12.89
CA ASN A 283 -5.10 -9.51 -13.12
C ASN A 283 -4.64 -8.43 -12.14
N SER A 284 -3.39 -8.52 -11.70
CA SER A 284 -2.87 -7.64 -10.68
C SER A 284 -1.48 -7.09 -11.02
N GLN A 285 -1.24 -5.86 -10.64
CA GLN A 285 0.06 -5.18 -10.66
C GLN A 285 0.67 -5.05 -9.24
N ALA A 286 0.10 -5.78 -8.26
CA ALA A 286 0.55 -5.80 -6.87
C ALA A 286 1.11 -7.17 -6.47
N ASN A 287 1.44 -7.38 -5.19
CA ASN A 287 1.87 -8.67 -4.64
C ASN A 287 0.70 -9.53 -4.13
N PHE A 288 -0.47 -9.37 -4.70
CA PHE A 288 -1.68 -10.12 -4.35
C PHE A 288 -2.60 -10.28 -5.55
N LEU A 289 -3.56 -11.18 -5.45
CA LEU A 289 -4.67 -11.34 -6.39
C LEU A 289 -6.00 -11.07 -5.69
N TYR A 290 -6.89 -10.38 -6.36
CA TYR A 290 -8.26 -10.16 -5.94
C TYR A 290 -9.19 -11.11 -6.65
N GLY A 291 -10.10 -11.74 -5.93
CA GLY A 291 -11.00 -12.73 -6.48
C GLY A 291 -12.44 -12.52 -6.05
N LYS A 292 -13.36 -13.07 -6.86
CA LYS A 292 -14.78 -13.10 -6.63
C LYS A 292 -15.30 -14.54 -6.71
N CYS A 293 -16.17 -14.93 -5.79
CA CYS A 293 -16.79 -16.25 -5.74
C CYS A 293 -18.18 -16.14 -5.10
N ALA A 294 -19.22 -16.61 -5.79
CA ALA A 294 -20.59 -16.58 -5.25
C ALA A 294 -20.74 -17.44 -3.98
N ASP A 295 -20.03 -18.58 -3.93
CA ASP A 295 -19.99 -19.49 -2.77
C ASP A 295 -18.82 -19.18 -1.83
N LYS A 296 -18.42 -17.89 -1.69
CA LYS A 296 -17.22 -17.47 -0.94
C LYS A 296 -17.10 -18.08 0.45
N GLU A 297 -18.19 -18.18 1.21
CA GLU A 297 -18.11 -18.73 2.57
C GLU A 297 -17.63 -20.19 2.57
N LYS A 298 -18.07 -21.03 1.62
CA LYS A 298 -17.57 -22.40 1.46
C LYS A 298 -16.09 -22.42 1.01
N LEU A 299 -15.70 -21.46 0.17
CA LEU A 299 -14.32 -21.32 -0.25
C LEU A 299 -13.43 -20.96 0.94
N LEU A 300 -13.87 -20.06 1.82
CA LEU A 300 -13.15 -19.69 3.05
C LEU A 300 -13.02 -20.89 4.00
N GLU A 301 -14.07 -21.70 4.15
CA GLU A 301 -14.01 -22.96 4.93
C GLU A 301 -12.97 -23.94 4.35
N ALA A 302 -12.87 -24.03 3.01
CA ALA A 302 -11.86 -24.88 2.37
C ALA A 302 -10.44 -24.37 2.63
N PHE A 303 -10.21 -23.05 2.59
CA PHE A 303 -8.93 -22.43 2.95
C PHE A 303 -8.58 -22.66 4.42
N ASP A 304 -9.55 -22.48 5.33
CA ASP A 304 -9.37 -22.70 6.76
C ASP A 304 -9.02 -24.16 7.07
N ALA A 305 -9.71 -25.11 6.46
CA ALA A 305 -9.43 -26.55 6.57
C ALA A 305 -8.01 -26.90 6.07
N ALA A 306 -7.47 -26.17 5.10
CA ALA A 306 -6.09 -26.30 4.63
C ALA A 306 -5.07 -25.54 5.49
N GLY A 307 -5.51 -24.83 6.54
CA GLY A 307 -4.65 -24.00 7.39
C GLY A 307 -4.10 -22.76 6.69
N ILE A 308 -4.79 -22.23 5.69
CA ILE A 308 -4.39 -21.07 4.89
C ILE A 308 -5.31 -19.90 5.20
N VAL A 309 -4.73 -18.77 5.60
CA VAL A 309 -5.46 -17.54 5.93
C VAL A 309 -5.41 -16.59 4.75
N ILE A 310 -6.56 -16.28 4.16
CA ILE A 310 -6.70 -15.27 3.09
C ILE A 310 -7.52 -14.08 3.58
N ARG A 311 -7.52 -12.97 2.83
CA ARG A 311 -8.31 -11.78 3.19
C ARG A 311 -9.77 -11.95 2.77
N ASN A 312 -10.66 -11.94 3.74
CA ASN A 312 -12.10 -11.93 3.55
C ASN A 312 -12.65 -10.49 3.58
N TYR A 313 -13.49 -10.12 2.63
CA TYR A 313 -14.27 -8.88 2.64
C TYR A 313 -15.71 -9.20 3.07
N LYS A 314 -16.01 -9.00 4.36
CA LYS A 314 -17.31 -9.33 4.95
C LYS A 314 -18.46 -8.62 4.21
N GLY A 315 -19.54 -9.37 3.94
CA GLY A 315 -20.72 -8.84 3.25
C GLY A 315 -20.56 -8.65 1.74
N LYS A 316 -19.38 -8.95 1.18
CA LYS A 316 -19.11 -8.98 -0.28
C LYS A 316 -18.77 -10.41 -0.69
N ASP A 317 -18.93 -10.75 -1.96
CA ASP A 317 -18.56 -12.05 -2.54
C ASP A 317 -17.09 -12.15 -2.95
N THR A 318 -16.27 -11.24 -2.45
CA THR A 318 -14.87 -11.03 -2.83
C THR A 318 -13.87 -11.40 -1.72
N PHE A 319 -12.66 -11.75 -2.14
CA PHE A 319 -11.53 -12.09 -1.28
C PHE A 319 -10.21 -11.63 -1.92
N ARG A 320 -9.11 -11.70 -1.17
CA ARG A 320 -7.78 -11.37 -1.70
C ARG A 320 -6.75 -12.36 -1.18
N ILE A 321 -5.86 -12.82 -2.06
CA ILE A 321 -4.78 -13.77 -1.75
C ILE A 321 -3.45 -13.06 -1.99
N THR A 322 -2.59 -13.01 -0.97
CA THR A 322 -1.21 -12.54 -1.08
C THR A 322 -0.37 -13.55 -1.88
N ILE A 323 0.56 -13.07 -2.69
CA ILE A 323 1.55 -13.94 -3.35
C ILE A 323 2.65 -14.29 -2.34
N GLY A 324 2.62 -15.54 -1.90
CA GLY A 324 3.58 -16.11 -0.96
C GLY A 324 4.81 -16.74 -1.63
N SER A 325 5.46 -17.64 -0.91
CA SER A 325 6.47 -18.54 -1.47
C SER A 325 5.85 -19.47 -2.54
N GLU A 326 6.69 -20.16 -3.30
CA GLU A 326 6.21 -21.14 -4.29
C GLU A 326 5.33 -22.23 -3.65
N ALA A 327 5.75 -22.75 -2.51
CA ALA A 327 4.99 -23.77 -1.77
C ALA A 327 3.64 -23.23 -1.27
N GLU A 328 3.60 -22.00 -0.74
CA GLU A 328 2.36 -21.36 -0.28
C GLU A 328 1.41 -21.04 -1.43
N CYS A 329 1.93 -20.55 -2.55
CA CYS A 329 1.16 -20.35 -3.76
C CYS A 329 0.60 -21.66 -4.32
N GLN A 330 1.38 -22.75 -4.32
CA GLN A 330 0.91 -24.05 -4.76
C GLN A 330 -0.18 -24.58 -3.82
N ALA A 331 -0.03 -24.46 -2.50
CA ALA A 331 -1.05 -24.86 -1.54
C ALA A 331 -2.36 -24.09 -1.74
N ALA A 332 -2.29 -22.77 -1.93
CA ALA A 332 -3.47 -21.97 -2.23
C ALA A 332 -4.13 -22.34 -3.57
N TYR A 333 -3.32 -22.62 -4.61
CA TYR A 333 -3.83 -23.08 -5.89
C TYR A 333 -4.58 -24.43 -5.80
N GLU A 334 -4.07 -25.39 -5.03
CA GLU A 334 -4.75 -26.68 -4.84
C GLU A 334 -6.12 -26.51 -4.18
N VAL A 335 -6.26 -25.61 -3.20
CA VAL A 335 -7.57 -25.30 -2.61
C VAL A 335 -8.52 -24.72 -3.66
N LEU A 336 -8.07 -23.74 -4.45
CA LEU A 336 -8.90 -23.13 -5.50
C LEU A 336 -9.30 -24.16 -6.57
N LYS A 337 -8.36 -24.99 -7.02
CA LYS A 337 -8.59 -26.03 -8.02
C LYS A 337 -9.61 -27.05 -7.55
N ASN A 338 -9.42 -27.61 -6.35
CA ASN A 338 -10.37 -28.58 -5.79
C ASN A 338 -11.76 -27.98 -5.62
N PHE A 339 -11.86 -26.70 -5.27
CA PHE A 339 -13.13 -26.00 -5.15
C PHE A 339 -13.80 -25.75 -6.51
N GLU A 340 -13.02 -25.49 -7.56
CA GLU A 340 -13.51 -25.29 -8.92
C GLU A 340 -14.08 -26.58 -9.52
N GLU A 341 -13.53 -27.77 -9.18
CA GLU A 341 -13.88 -29.07 -9.71
C GLU A 341 -15.14 -29.68 -9.06
N ILE A 342 -15.65 -29.15 -7.94
CA ILE A 342 -16.88 -29.59 -7.24
C ILE A 342 -18.13 -28.98 -7.89
#